data_981e7bdd0846417987ceb2d35c531ee8
#
_entry.id   981e7bdd0846417987ceb2d35c531ee8
#
_cell.length_a   1.000
_cell.length_b   1.000
_cell.length_c   1.000
_cell.angle_alpha   90.00
_cell.angle_beta   90.00
_cell.angle_gamma   90.00
#
_symmetry.space_group_name_H-M   'P 1'
#
loop_
_entity.id
_entity.type
_entity.pdbx_description
1 polymer ?
#
loop_
_entity_poly.entity_id
_entity_poly.type
_entity_poly.pdbx_seq_one_letter_code
_entity_poly.pdbx_strand_id
1 'polypeptide(L)'
;NWDALVTVAQQTIDSDGVFFVDPTLDDLQIQRYSDDTIKDEFDNLSLTLNGSIGDLEVVYAGAYTDRVTDQNIDYTDYLFVGQYLPYYICDGGVSYPSDGVAVGTCGSPQLYVDSTTNTEVTTHELRVNAPVSDTVEVTAGMFFSDLVLTELNLFTYPSSVEYGVDYAPNYALTDTSVTGSINSASPGWFSAGPFSTPVIFFNDIKRTDKQKGFFGEVNIALQDDVELTVGARYYDIDVDFEGSANSSFLNGGGDVQRYGSNLSAQYAPN
;
A
#
# COMPACT_ATOMS: atom_id res chain seq x y z
N ASN A 1 8.27 30.01 -30.66
CA ASN A 1 7.61 28.79 -31.08
C ASN A 1 7.18 28.00 -29.84
N TRP A 2 6.05 27.30 -29.93
CA TRP A 2 5.55 26.44 -28.85
C TRP A 2 5.19 25.09 -29.44
N ASP A 3 5.57 24.04 -28.72
CA ASP A 3 5.23 22.66 -29.01
C ASP A 3 4.41 22.08 -27.83
N ALA A 4 3.42 21.27 -28.16
CA ALA A 4 2.60 20.59 -27.20
C ALA A 4 2.59 19.09 -27.52
N LEU A 5 2.90 18.27 -26.53
CA LEU A 5 2.81 16.82 -26.61
C LEU A 5 1.79 16.32 -25.56
N VAL A 6 0.77 15.63 -26.05
CA VAL A 6 -0.18 14.91 -25.20
C VAL A 6 0.10 13.42 -25.35
N THR A 7 0.28 12.74 -24.22
CA THR A 7 0.46 11.28 -24.20
C THR A 7 -0.67 10.64 -23.41
N VAL A 8 -1.24 9.59 -23.97
CA VAL A 8 -2.18 8.71 -23.28
C VAL A 8 -1.57 7.32 -23.27
N ALA A 9 -1.45 6.74 -22.11
CA ALA A 9 -0.99 5.37 -21.93
C ALA A 9 -2.02 4.58 -21.12
N GLN A 10 -2.31 3.38 -21.57
CA GLN A 10 -3.19 2.45 -20.86
C GLN A 10 -2.55 1.07 -20.88
N GLN A 11 -2.61 0.39 -19.74
CA GLN A 11 -2.10 -0.96 -19.59
C GLN A 11 -3.05 -1.78 -18.72
N THR A 12 -3.24 -3.04 -19.09
CA THR A 12 -3.89 -4.04 -18.25
C THR A 12 -2.95 -5.24 -18.15
N ILE A 13 -2.72 -5.70 -16.94
CA ILE A 13 -2.04 -6.95 -16.63
C ILE A 13 -3.07 -7.85 -15.97
N ASP A 14 -3.18 -9.07 -16.47
CA ASP A 14 -4.00 -10.13 -15.89
C ASP A 14 -3.11 -11.38 -15.83
N SER A 15 -2.83 -11.83 -14.63
CA SER A 15 -1.88 -12.92 -14.41
C SER A 15 -2.33 -13.84 -13.30
N ASP A 16 -2.19 -15.13 -13.56
CA ASP A 16 -2.33 -16.17 -12.57
C ASP A 16 -0.94 -16.59 -12.06
N GLY A 17 -0.87 -16.87 -10.77
CA GLY A 17 0.35 -17.29 -10.10
C GLY A 17 1.19 -16.16 -9.52
N VAL A 18 2.33 -16.52 -8.95
CA VAL A 18 3.25 -15.64 -8.25
C VAL A 18 4.67 -15.80 -8.73
N PHE A 19 5.50 -14.78 -8.49
CA PHE A 19 6.94 -14.81 -8.78
C PHE A 19 7.77 -15.34 -7.60
N PHE A 20 7.23 -16.30 -6.85
CA PHE A 20 7.93 -16.94 -5.75
C PHE A 20 8.63 -18.22 -6.20
N VAL A 21 9.66 -18.60 -5.48
CA VAL A 21 10.43 -19.83 -5.70
C VAL A 21 10.36 -20.65 -4.41
N ASP A 22 10.04 -21.92 -4.53
CA ASP A 22 10.22 -22.88 -3.47
C ASP A 22 11.53 -23.65 -3.71
N PRO A 23 12.57 -23.39 -2.91
CA PRO A 23 13.88 -24.01 -3.12
C PRO A 23 13.89 -25.51 -2.82
N THR A 24 12.81 -26.08 -2.31
CA THR A 24 12.67 -27.51 -2.03
C THR A 24 12.04 -28.29 -3.18
N LEU A 25 11.52 -27.59 -4.18
CA LEU A 25 10.91 -28.15 -5.37
C LEU A 25 11.83 -27.99 -6.59
N ASP A 26 11.47 -28.65 -7.69
CA ASP A 26 12.16 -28.48 -8.97
C ASP A 26 11.90 -27.11 -9.58
N ASP A 27 12.69 -26.73 -10.58
CA ASP A 27 12.56 -25.46 -11.29
C ASP A 27 11.13 -25.22 -11.79
N LEU A 28 10.63 -24.00 -11.60
CA LEU A 28 9.29 -23.56 -12.00
C LEU A 28 8.14 -24.30 -11.29
N GLN A 29 8.41 -24.90 -10.14
CA GLN A 29 7.39 -25.51 -9.30
C GLN A 29 7.21 -24.72 -8.01
N ILE A 30 5.95 -24.61 -7.60
CA ILE A 30 5.55 -23.99 -6.34
C ILE A 30 4.34 -24.73 -5.78
N GLN A 31 4.24 -24.82 -4.48
CA GLN A 31 3.07 -25.37 -3.81
C GLN A 31 2.23 -24.22 -3.24
N ARG A 32 0.94 -24.20 -3.61
CA ARG A 32 -0.02 -23.21 -3.15
C ARG A 32 -1.29 -23.91 -2.68
N TYR A 33 -1.96 -23.31 -1.71
CA TYR A 33 -3.23 -23.81 -1.16
C TYR A 33 -4.43 -23.07 -1.76
N SER A 34 -4.20 -21.87 -2.27
CA SER A 34 -5.17 -21.05 -2.98
C SER A 34 -4.56 -20.55 -4.28
N ASP A 35 -5.40 -20.19 -5.23
CA ASP A 35 -4.95 -19.58 -6.48
C ASP A 35 -4.47 -18.16 -6.20
N ASP A 36 -3.30 -17.84 -6.73
CA ASP A 36 -2.78 -16.47 -6.74
C ASP A 36 -3.18 -15.79 -8.05
N THR A 37 -3.77 -14.63 -7.96
CA THR A 37 -4.17 -13.83 -9.13
C THR A 37 -3.83 -12.37 -8.94
N ILE A 38 -3.52 -11.68 -10.02
CA ILE A 38 -3.37 -10.23 -10.04
C ILE A 38 -4.02 -9.66 -11.30
N LYS A 39 -4.86 -8.67 -11.10
CA LYS A 39 -5.36 -7.80 -12.15
C LYS A 39 -4.91 -6.38 -11.86
N ASP A 40 -4.15 -5.79 -12.77
CA ASP A 40 -3.60 -4.44 -12.63
C ASP A 40 -4.02 -3.62 -13.85
N GLU A 41 -4.71 -2.52 -13.62
CA GLU A 41 -5.18 -1.59 -14.63
C GLU A 41 -4.54 -0.23 -14.37
N PHE A 42 -3.91 0.34 -15.39
CA PHE A 42 -3.19 1.59 -15.31
C PHE A 42 -3.58 2.50 -16.47
N ASP A 43 -4.00 3.70 -16.14
CA ASP A 43 -4.28 4.79 -17.06
C ASP A 43 -3.39 6.00 -16.75
N ASN A 44 -2.79 6.57 -17.79
CA ASN A 44 -1.99 7.79 -17.66
C ASN A 44 -2.31 8.78 -18.76
N LEU A 45 -2.50 10.03 -18.38
CA LEU A 45 -2.61 11.17 -19.28
C LEU A 45 -1.52 12.17 -18.92
N SER A 46 -0.70 12.56 -19.89
CA SER A 46 0.30 13.60 -19.68
C SER A 46 0.28 14.68 -20.76
N LEU A 47 0.68 15.88 -20.35
CA LEU A 47 0.87 17.04 -21.22
C LEU A 47 2.25 17.63 -20.99
N THR A 48 3.01 17.78 -22.06
CA THR A 48 4.26 18.54 -22.05
C THR A 48 4.12 19.72 -23.00
N LEU A 49 4.41 20.91 -22.51
CA LEU A 49 4.47 22.14 -23.30
C LEU A 49 5.92 22.64 -23.28
N ASN A 50 6.49 22.84 -24.46
CA ASN A 50 7.81 23.44 -24.62
C ASN A 50 7.66 24.71 -25.45
N GLY A 51 8.34 25.76 -25.06
CA GLY A 51 8.30 26.99 -25.79
C GLY A 51 9.30 28.01 -25.31
N SER A 52 9.34 29.15 -25.99
CA SER A 52 10.23 30.25 -25.63
C SER A 52 9.48 31.58 -25.51
N ILE A 53 9.92 32.37 -24.53
CA ILE A 53 9.46 33.74 -24.27
C ILE A 53 10.71 34.64 -24.29
N GLY A 54 10.97 35.32 -25.40
CA GLY A 54 12.25 35.98 -25.64
C GLY A 54 13.38 34.95 -25.71
N ASP A 55 14.39 35.12 -24.89
CA ASP A 55 15.53 34.21 -24.78
C ASP A 55 15.32 33.12 -23.71
N LEU A 56 14.18 33.11 -23.04
CA LEU A 56 13.87 32.11 -22.03
C LEU A 56 13.23 30.88 -22.69
N GLU A 57 13.73 29.71 -22.33
CA GLU A 57 13.06 28.44 -22.65
C GLU A 57 12.16 28.04 -21.48
N VAL A 58 10.93 27.68 -21.79
CA VAL A 58 9.93 27.30 -20.78
C VAL A 58 9.43 25.89 -21.07
N VAL A 59 9.47 25.05 -20.07
CA VAL A 59 8.93 23.68 -20.11
C VAL A 59 7.91 23.51 -19.00
N TYR A 60 6.72 23.11 -19.38
CA TYR A 60 5.72 22.60 -18.45
C TYR A 60 5.48 21.13 -18.72
N ALA A 61 5.47 20.30 -17.65
CA ALA A 61 5.07 18.91 -17.69
C ALA A 61 4.03 18.63 -16.60
N GLY A 62 2.89 18.09 -17.02
CA GLY A 62 1.83 17.69 -16.09
C GLY A 62 1.37 16.27 -16.42
N ALA A 63 1.02 15.49 -15.41
CA ALA A 63 0.47 14.16 -15.61
C ALA A 63 -0.58 13.82 -14.55
N TYR A 64 -1.54 12.99 -14.97
CA TYR A 64 -2.49 12.31 -14.11
C TYR A 64 -2.40 10.81 -14.36
N THR A 65 -2.30 10.06 -13.28
CA THR A 65 -2.23 8.60 -13.29
C THR A 65 -3.31 8.05 -12.39
N ASP A 66 -4.05 7.05 -12.88
CA ASP A 66 -5.00 6.24 -12.14
C ASP A 66 -4.59 4.78 -12.29
N ARG A 67 -4.48 4.07 -11.18
CA ARG A 67 -4.12 2.66 -11.15
C ARG A 67 -4.95 1.91 -10.14
N VAL A 68 -5.52 0.80 -10.58
CA VAL A 68 -6.27 -0.14 -9.75
C VAL A 68 -5.59 -1.50 -9.81
N THR A 69 -5.31 -2.07 -8.65
CA THR A 69 -4.74 -3.41 -8.55
C THR A 69 -5.62 -4.26 -7.65
N ASP A 70 -6.17 -5.35 -8.20
CA ASP A 70 -6.91 -6.37 -7.47
C ASP A 70 -6.08 -7.65 -7.42
N GLN A 71 -5.91 -8.21 -6.23
CA GLN A 71 -5.10 -9.41 -6.02
C GLN A 71 -5.81 -10.39 -5.10
N ASN A 72 -5.68 -11.68 -5.41
CA ASN A 72 -5.88 -12.76 -4.46
C ASN A 72 -4.52 -13.43 -4.25
N ILE A 73 -4.08 -13.53 -3.01
CA ILE A 73 -2.75 -14.02 -2.66
C ILE A 73 -2.88 -15.14 -1.64
N ASP A 74 -2.36 -16.32 -1.96
CA ASP A 74 -2.19 -17.36 -0.97
C ASP A 74 -1.20 -16.92 0.12
N TYR A 75 -1.68 -16.80 1.32
CA TYR A 75 -0.91 -16.35 2.48
C TYR A 75 -0.70 -17.48 3.50
N THR A 76 -0.96 -18.72 3.09
CA THR A 76 -0.92 -19.91 3.96
C THR A 76 0.44 -20.11 4.60
N ASP A 77 1.52 -19.80 3.89
CA ASP A 77 2.89 -19.93 4.42
C ASP A 77 3.12 -19.12 5.70
N TYR A 78 2.39 -18.02 5.88
CA TYR A 78 2.43 -17.25 7.12
C TYR A 78 2.02 -18.07 8.35
N LEU A 79 1.09 -19.01 8.20
CA LEU A 79 0.64 -19.88 9.28
C LEU A 79 1.74 -20.86 9.74
N PHE A 80 2.69 -21.18 8.88
CA PHE A 80 3.80 -22.09 9.19
C PHE A 80 5.00 -21.38 9.84
N VAL A 81 4.97 -20.06 9.91
CA VAL A 81 6.02 -19.27 10.55
C VAL A 81 5.82 -19.28 12.07
N GLY A 82 6.72 -19.94 12.77
CA GLY A 82 6.68 -20.00 14.22
C GLY A 82 5.47 -20.77 14.77
N GLN A 83 4.76 -20.16 15.70
CA GLN A 83 3.66 -20.81 16.44
C GLN A 83 2.27 -20.38 15.97
N TYR A 84 2.16 -19.67 14.86
CA TYR A 84 0.89 -19.10 14.42
C TYR A 84 -0.08 -20.16 13.90
N LEU A 85 0.41 -21.20 13.22
CA LEU A 85 -0.43 -22.24 12.66
C LEU A 85 -1.41 -22.83 13.67
N PRO A 86 -0.96 -23.40 14.81
CA PRO A 86 -1.88 -23.96 15.80
C PRO A 86 -2.79 -22.92 16.43
N TYR A 87 -2.32 -21.70 16.52
CA TYR A 87 -3.08 -20.60 17.09
C TYR A 87 -4.33 -20.27 16.30
N TYR A 88 -4.25 -20.33 14.97
CA TYR A 88 -5.34 -19.93 14.09
C TYR A 88 -6.25 -21.07 13.66
N ILE A 89 -5.74 -22.30 13.60
CA ILE A 89 -6.44 -23.39 12.94
C ILE A 89 -6.75 -24.60 13.81
N CYS A 90 -6.32 -24.61 15.08
CA CYS A 90 -6.53 -25.73 15.99
C CYS A 90 -7.46 -25.37 17.15
N ASP A 91 -8.37 -26.29 17.48
CA ASP A 91 -9.33 -26.12 18.58
C ASP A 91 -8.69 -26.18 19.98
N GLY A 92 -7.51 -26.78 20.09
CA GLY A 92 -6.72 -26.82 21.32
C GLY A 92 -5.71 -25.68 21.45
N GLY A 93 -5.49 -24.90 20.39
CA GLY A 93 -4.52 -23.81 20.37
C GLY A 93 -3.08 -24.28 20.49
N VAL A 94 -2.27 -23.50 21.17
CA VAL A 94 -0.84 -23.73 21.32
C VAL A 94 -0.48 -23.95 22.78
N SER A 95 0.33 -24.94 23.06
CA SER A 95 0.88 -25.12 24.42
C SER A 95 2.08 -24.20 24.64
N TYR A 96 2.02 -23.30 25.60
CA TYR A 96 3.12 -22.44 26.05
C TYR A 96 3.69 -22.93 27.41
N PRO A 97 4.99 -22.83 27.62
CA PRO A 97 6.06 -22.17 26.84
C PRO A 97 6.73 -23.07 25.82
N SER A 98 6.04 -23.98 25.28
CA SER A 98 6.59 -25.07 24.49
C SER A 98 7.03 -24.67 23.09
N ASP A 99 7.38 -25.65 22.37
CA ASP A 99 7.82 -25.76 20.99
C ASP A 99 6.77 -25.39 19.93
N GLY A 100 5.62 -24.84 20.31
CA GLY A 100 4.56 -24.48 19.38
C GLY A 100 3.79 -25.66 18.83
N VAL A 101 3.77 -26.78 19.58
CA VAL A 101 3.04 -27.97 19.16
C VAL A 101 1.54 -27.71 19.19
N ALA A 102 0.87 -28.01 18.11
CA ALA A 102 -0.58 -27.97 18.02
C ALA A 102 -1.22 -28.93 19.02
N VAL A 103 -2.27 -28.49 19.66
CA VAL A 103 -3.08 -29.29 20.61
C VAL A 103 -4.49 -29.33 20.05
N GLY A 104 -5.07 -30.55 20.02
CA GLY A 104 -6.43 -30.75 19.51
C GLY A 104 -6.51 -31.00 18.01
N THR A 105 -7.69 -30.79 17.45
CA THR A 105 -7.98 -30.96 16.03
C THR A 105 -7.69 -29.69 15.27
N CYS A 106 -7.01 -29.79 14.15
CA CYS A 106 -6.67 -28.66 13.33
C CYS A 106 -7.42 -28.70 11.98
N GLY A 107 -7.86 -27.55 11.51
CA GLY A 107 -8.47 -27.37 10.22
C GLY A 107 -7.47 -27.32 9.06
N SER A 108 -7.99 -27.08 7.86
CA SER A 108 -7.14 -26.84 6.70
C SER A 108 -6.30 -25.56 6.91
N PRO A 109 -5.01 -25.57 6.61
CA PRO A 109 -4.14 -24.40 6.78
C PRO A 109 -4.29 -23.39 5.65
N GLN A 110 -5.45 -23.26 5.04
CA GLN A 110 -5.69 -22.34 3.96
C GLN A 110 -5.96 -20.93 4.48
N LEU A 111 -5.07 -20.01 4.18
CA LEU A 111 -5.21 -18.58 4.42
C LEU A 111 -4.91 -17.83 3.13
N TYR A 112 -5.73 -16.86 2.77
CA TYR A 112 -5.48 -16.01 1.61
C TYR A 112 -5.82 -14.55 1.92
N VAL A 113 -5.33 -13.67 1.07
CA VAL A 113 -5.56 -12.22 1.16
C VAL A 113 -6.23 -11.75 -0.12
N ASP A 114 -7.42 -11.18 0.02
CA ASP A 114 -8.01 -10.34 -1.02
C ASP A 114 -7.52 -8.92 -0.80
N SER A 115 -6.86 -8.35 -1.80
CA SER A 115 -6.26 -7.02 -1.75
C SER A 115 -6.74 -6.18 -2.91
N THR A 116 -7.26 -5.00 -2.60
CA THR A 116 -7.57 -3.97 -3.60
C THR A 116 -6.78 -2.71 -3.26
N THR A 117 -5.99 -2.23 -4.21
CA THR A 117 -5.25 -0.98 -4.07
C THR A 117 -5.63 -0.03 -5.20
N ASN A 118 -6.06 1.19 -4.85
CA ASN A 118 -6.28 2.27 -5.80
C ASN A 118 -5.24 3.36 -5.58
N THR A 119 -4.64 3.85 -6.66
CA THR A 119 -3.63 4.90 -6.61
C THR A 119 -3.94 5.98 -7.62
N GLU A 120 -4.14 7.20 -7.16
CA GLU A 120 -4.28 8.39 -8.00
C GLU A 120 -3.08 9.29 -7.78
N VAL A 121 -2.46 9.75 -8.86
CA VAL A 121 -1.31 10.65 -8.79
C VAL A 121 -1.49 11.80 -9.77
N THR A 122 -1.37 13.03 -9.28
CA THR A 122 -1.29 14.22 -10.11
C THR A 122 0.07 14.88 -9.93
N THR A 123 0.74 15.22 -11.02
CA THR A 123 2.04 15.90 -10.98
C THR A 123 2.06 17.12 -11.90
N HIS A 124 2.79 18.14 -11.47
CA HIS A 124 3.03 19.35 -12.25
C HIS A 124 4.47 19.80 -12.05
N GLU A 125 5.16 20.09 -13.14
CA GLU A 125 6.48 20.70 -13.13
C GLU A 125 6.53 21.86 -14.11
N LEU A 126 7.10 22.97 -13.70
CA LEU A 126 7.41 24.11 -14.54
C LEU A 126 8.90 24.39 -14.42
N ARG A 127 9.59 24.44 -15.55
CA ARG A 127 11.00 24.82 -15.67
C ARG A 127 11.17 26.01 -16.59
N VAL A 128 12.10 26.87 -16.23
CA VAL A 128 12.55 27.97 -17.08
C VAL A 128 14.07 27.89 -17.18
N ASN A 129 14.57 27.89 -18.40
CA ASN A 129 15.97 27.94 -18.72
C ASN A 129 16.29 29.30 -19.33
N ALA A 130 17.34 29.95 -18.80
CA ALA A 130 17.75 31.31 -19.18
C ALA A 130 19.24 31.34 -19.54
N PRO A 131 19.63 31.61 -20.78
CA PRO A 131 21.01 31.97 -21.11
C PRO A 131 21.32 33.36 -20.58
N VAL A 132 22.09 33.42 -19.50
CA VAL A 132 22.46 34.70 -18.82
C VAL A 132 23.61 35.37 -19.56
N SER A 133 24.52 34.56 -20.13
CA SER A 133 25.65 35.01 -20.98
C SER A 133 26.08 33.85 -21.87
N ASP A 134 27.07 34.10 -22.75
CA ASP A 134 27.65 33.09 -23.62
C ASP A 134 28.26 31.90 -22.90
N THR A 135 28.51 32.03 -21.60
CA THR A 135 29.16 31.02 -20.76
C THR A 135 28.34 30.61 -19.55
N VAL A 136 27.18 31.23 -19.30
CA VAL A 136 26.37 30.96 -18.09
C VAL A 136 24.92 30.74 -18.49
N GLU A 137 24.41 29.60 -18.07
CA GLU A 137 23.02 29.19 -18.23
C GLU A 137 22.42 28.90 -16.85
N VAL A 138 21.20 29.34 -16.64
CA VAL A 138 20.47 29.14 -15.37
C VAL A 138 19.16 28.43 -15.63
N THR A 139 18.94 27.34 -14.95
CA THR A 139 17.64 26.64 -14.89
C THR A 139 17.02 26.89 -13.53
N ALA A 140 15.74 27.23 -13.51
CA ALA A 140 14.94 27.28 -12.28
C ALA A 140 13.60 26.59 -12.50
N GLY A 141 13.07 25.95 -11.48
CA GLY A 141 11.81 25.25 -11.60
C GLY A 141 11.09 25.00 -10.30
N MET A 142 9.84 24.60 -10.46
CA MET A 142 8.98 24.18 -9.36
C MET A 142 8.27 22.87 -9.72
N PHE A 143 8.02 22.07 -8.69
CA PHE A 143 7.37 20.77 -8.79
C PHE A 143 6.26 20.67 -7.74
N PHE A 144 5.13 20.10 -8.13
CA PHE A 144 4.02 19.74 -7.26
C PHE A 144 3.57 18.33 -7.57
N SER A 145 3.26 17.57 -6.52
CA SER A 145 2.67 16.25 -6.63
C SER A 145 1.61 16.07 -5.55
N ASP A 146 0.51 15.43 -5.91
CA ASP A 146 -0.53 14.96 -5.00
C ASP A 146 -0.79 13.49 -5.31
N LEU A 147 -0.57 12.62 -4.33
CA LEU A 147 -0.81 11.19 -4.41
C LEU A 147 -1.85 10.81 -3.37
N VAL A 148 -2.86 10.06 -3.80
CA VAL A 148 -3.83 9.40 -2.92
C VAL A 148 -3.75 7.90 -3.21
N LEU A 149 -3.48 7.13 -2.18
CA LEU A 149 -3.51 5.67 -2.21
C LEU A 149 -4.53 5.18 -1.20
N THR A 150 -5.43 4.31 -1.65
CA THR A 150 -6.32 3.55 -0.77
C THR A 150 -6.02 2.07 -0.90
N GLU A 151 -6.02 1.37 0.20
CA GLU A 151 -5.74 -0.06 0.25
C GLU A 151 -6.71 -0.76 1.19
N LEU A 152 -7.34 -1.82 0.70
CA LEU A 152 -8.15 -2.73 1.50
C LEU A 152 -7.58 -4.14 1.36
N ASN A 153 -7.11 -4.72 2.46
CA ASN A 153 -6.63 -6.10 2.51
C ASN A 153 -7.50 -6.90 3.49
N LEU A 154 -8.09 -7.97 3.01
CA LEU A 154 -8.91 -8.90 3.79
C LEU A 154 -8.17 -10.23 3.91
N PHE A 155 -7.64 -10.51 5.09
CA PHE A 155 -7.02 -11.80 5.40
C PHE A 155 -8.10 -12.79 5.80
N THR A 156 -8.30 -13.78 4.98
CA THR A 156 -9.42 -14.70 5.05
C THR A 156 -8.95 -16.11 5.39
N TYR A 157 -9.51 -16.63 6.48
CA TYR A 157 -9.28 -18.00 6.90
C TYR A 157 -10.60 -18.79 6.87
N PRO A 158 -10.89 -19.55 5.78
CA PRO A 158 -12.18 -20.24 5.60
C PRO A 158 -12.54 -21.17 6.74
N SER A 159 -11.55 -21.90 7.29
CA SER A 159 -11.79 -22.86 8.37
C SER A 159 -12.08 -22.20 9.73
N SER A 160 -11.97 -20.87 9.84
CA SER A 160 -12.34 -20.17 11.09
C SER A 160 -13.80 -20.33 11.45
N VAL A 161 -14.65 -20.54 10.44
CA VAL A 161 -16.09 -20.82 10.65
C VAL A 161 -16.31 -22.15 11.37
N GLU A 162 -15.48 -23.14 11.07
CA GLU A 162 -15.61 -24.50 11.61
C GLU A 162 -14.93 -24.64 12.98
N TYR A 163 -13.75 -24.05 13.13
CA TYR A 163 -12.90 -24.26 14.31
C TYR A 163 -12.88 -23.07 15.28
N GLY A 164 -13.32 -21.91 14.85
CA GLY A 164 -13.31 -20.70 15.67
C GLY A 164 -14.43 -20.61 16.71
N VAL A 165 -15.56 -21.29 16.47
CA VAL A 165 -16.77 -21.14 17.30
C VAL A 165 -16.68 -21.90 18.63
N ASP A 166 -16.14 -23.10 18.60
CA ASP A 166 -16.06 -23.97 19.78
C ASP A 166 -14.81 -23.74 20.60
N TYR A 167 -13.94 -22.90 20.12
CA TYR A 167 -12.62 -22.76 20.66
C TYR A 167 -12.50 -21.58 21.59
N ALA A 168 -12.42 -21.82 22.79
CA ALA A 168 -12.14 -20.91 23.90
C ALA A 168 -12.82 -19.53 23.83
N PRO A 169 -13.29 -18.99 24.91
CA PRO A 169 -13.89 -17.66 24.97
C PRO A 169 -12.94 -16.53 24.50
N ASN A 170 -11.71 -16.88 24.12
CA ASN A 170 -10.69 -15.94 23.66
C ASN A 170 -10.59 -15.81 22.14
N TYR A 171 -11.22 -16.68 21.37
CA TYR A 171 -11.10 -16.70 19.90
C TYR A 171 -12.48 -16.71 19.25
N ALA A 172 -13.23 -15.68 19.50
CA ALA A 172 -14.54 -15.53 18.89
C ALA A 172 -14.44 -15.04 17.43
N LEU A 173 -13.68 -15.75 16.59
CA LEU A 173 -13.54 -15.41 15.18
C LEU A 173 -14.88 -15.33 14.46
N THR A 174 -15.88 -16.04 14.96
CA THR A 174 -17.21 -16.11 14.37
C THR A 174 -18.29 -15.45 15.20
N ASP A 175 -17.99 -15.04 16.43
CA ASP A 175 -18.98 -14.44 17.31
C ASP A 175 -19.16 -12.95 17.00
N THR A 176 -20.16 -12.67 16.19
CA THR A 176 -20.58 -11.30 15.88
C THR A 176 -21.28 -10.61 17.05
N SER A 177 -21.57 -11.32 18.15
CA SER A 177 -22.22 -10.73 19.32
C SER A 177 -21.30 -9.81 20.12
N VAL A 178 -20.00 -9.94 19.94
CA VAL A 178 -18.96 -9.10 20.59
C VAL A 178 -18.74 -7.77 19.87
N THR A 179 -19.49 -7.51 18.83
CA THR A 179 -19.36 -6.37 17.93
C THR A 179 -19.49 -5.01 18.59
N GLY A 180 -20.21 -4.93 19.68
CA GLY A 180 -20.43 -3.66 20.38
C GLY A 180 -19.23 -3.11 21.15
N SER A 181 -18.14 -3.84 21.19
CA SER A 181 -16.96 -3.41 21.95
C SER A 181 -15.89 -2.71 21.11
N ILE A 182 -15.97 -2.78 19.77
CA ILE A 182 -15.15 -1.97 18.92
C ILE A 182 -15.79 -0.60 18.78
N ASN A 183 -15.54 0.17 19.76
CA ASN A 183 -16.15 1.46 19.90
C ASN A 183 -15.24 2.52 19.33
N SER A 184 -15.05 2.51 18.02
CA SER A 184 -14.29 3.60 17.48
C SER A 184 -14.53 3.74 15.99
N ALA A 185 -15.74 4.13 15.68
CA ALA A 185 -15.90 4.90 14.49
C ALA A 185 -15.22 6.26 14.75
N SER A 186 -13.95 6.39 14.46
CA SER A 186 -13.45 7.72 14.20
C SER A 186 -14.13 8.24 12.95
N PRO A 187 -14.50 9.50 12.90
CA PRO A 187 -14.90 10.11 11.66
C PRO A 187 -13.72 10.09 10.71
N GLY A 188 -13.86 9.51 9.54
CA GLY A 188 -12.79 9.45 8.57
C GLY A 188 -12.84 8.20 7.70
N TRP A 189 -11.75 7.94 7.05
CA TRP A 189 -11.56 6.82 6.17
C TRP A 189 -11.03 5.61 6.92
N PHE A 190 -11.87 4.78 7.46
CA PHE A 190 -11.50 3.47 7.99
C PHE A 190 -12.71 2.69 8.44
N SER A 191 -12.58 1.38 8.45
CA SER A 191 -13.55 0.45 8.96
C SER A 191 -13.22 0.09 10.40
N ALA A 192 -14.14 0.36 11.29
CA ALA A 192 -14.11 -0.26 12.62
C ALA A 192 -14.89 -1.56 12.51
N GLY A 193 -14.30 -2.67 12.85
CA GLY A 193 -15.03 -3.94 12.87
C GLY A 193 -16.41 -3.84 13.55
N PRO A 194 -17.23 -4.86 13.51
CA PRO A 194 -16.86 -6.21 13.15
C PRO A 194 -16.81 -6.41 11.66
N PHE A 195 -15.87 -7.17 11.22
CA PHE A 195 -15.84 -7.65 9.85
C PHE A 195 -16.36 -9.08 9.81
N SER A 196 -16.94 -9.41 8.66
CA SER A 196 -17.61 -10.70 8.47
C SER A 196 -16.62 -11.84 8.50
N THR A 197 -16.99 -12.91 9.21
CA THR A 197 -16.35 -14.21 9.07
C THR A 197 -16.41 -14.64 7.60
N PRO A 198 -15.35 -15.22 7.03
CA PRO A 198 -14.15 -15.75 7.68
C PRO A 198 -12.94 -14.80 7.72
N VAL A 199 -13.15 -13.51 7.65
CA VAL A 199 -12.05 -12.54 7.74
C VAL A 199 -11.48 -12.51 9.16
N ILE A 200 -10.18 -12.74 9.29
CA ILE A 200 -9.48 -12.76 10.57
C ILE A 200 -8.66 -11.51 10.85
N PHE A 201 -8.27 -10.82 9.80
CA PHE A 201 -7.54 -9.57 9.89
C PHE A 201 -7.82 -8.71 8.65
N PHE A 202 -7.82 -7.40 8.81
CA PHE A 202 -7.92 -6.50 7.68
C PHE A 202 -7.09 -5.24 7.88
N ASN A 203 -6.66 -4.65 6.75
CA ASN A 203 -6.20 -3.28 6.64
C ASN A 203 -7.17 -2.51 5.75
N ASP A 204 -7.59 -1.34 6.21
CA ASP A 204 -8.38 -0.38 5.43
C ASP A 204 -7.72 0.98 5.64
N ILE A 205 -6.90 1.38 4.70
CA ILE A 205 -6.01 2.54 4.84
C ILE A 205 -6.14 3.50 3.66
N LYS A 206 -5.90 4.76 3.95
CA LYS A 206 -5.71 5.81 2.97
C LYS A 206 -4.44 6.58 3.29
N ARG A 207 -3.58 6.73 2.32
CA ARG A 207 -2.38 7.53 2.38
C ARG A 207 -2.48 8.68 1.40
N THR A 208 -2.13 9.87 1.85
CA THR A 208 -2.04 11.06 1.00
C THR A 208 -0.64 11.65 1.11
N ASP A 209 0.06 11.79 -0.02
CA ASP A 209 1.38 12.42 -0.09
C ASP A 209 1.28 13.68 -0.92
N LYS A 210 1.59 14.84 -0.34
CA LYS A 210 1.67 16.12 -1.03
C LYS A 210 3.10 16.62 -1.04
N GLN A 211 3.60 16.92 -2.22
CA GLN A 211 4.95 17.42 -2.39
C GLN A 211 4.97 18.77 -3.07
N LYS A 212 5.85 19.64 -2.60
CA LYS A 212 6.20 20.91 -3.23
C LYS A 212 7.72 21.00 -3.31
N GLY A 213 8.23 21.35 -4.46
CA GLY A 213 9.65 21.47 -4.67
C GLY A 213 9.99 22.74 -5.47
N PHE A 214 11.11 23.35 -5.12
CA PHE A 214 11.75 24.42 -5.89
C PHE A 214 13.18 24.01 -6.13
N PHE A 215 13.66 24.20 -7.35
CA PHE A 215 15.03 23.87 -7.69
C PHE A 215 15.64 24.90 -8.61
N GLY A 216 16.94 24.94 -8.59
CA GLY A 216 17.71 25.79 -9.49
C GLY A 216 19.09 25.20 -9.73
N GLU A 217 19.61 25.45 -10.91
CA GLU A 217 20.91 24.99 -11.37
C GLU A 217 21.56 26.10 -12.20
N VAL A 218 22.85 26.23 -12.05
CA VAL A 218 23.69 27.13 -12.86
C VAL A 218 24.76 26.31 -13.53
N ASN A 219 24.82 26.38 -14.84
CA ASN A 219 25.85 25.82 -15.70
C ASN A 219 26.80 26.90 -16.14
N ILE A 220 28.10 26.69 -15.94
CA ILE A 220 29.16 27.64 -16.24
C ILE A 220 30.21 26.97 -17.14
N ALA A 221 30.31 27.38 -18.37
CA ALA A 221 31.40 26.98 -19.23
C ALA A 221 32.69 27.72 -18.81
N LEU A 222 33.58 26.99 -18.14
CA LEU A 222 34.86 27.54 -17.66
C LEU A 222 35.91 27.59 -18.75
N GLN A 223 35.87 26.62 -19.66
CA GLN A 223 36.71 26.47 -20.88
C GLN A 223 35.91 25.73 -21.94
N ASP A 224 36.41 25.64 -23.15
CA ASP A 224 35.73 24.98 -24.28
C ASP A 224 35.34 23.53 -23.99
N ASP A 225 36.06 22.86 -23.10
CA ASP A 225 35.87 21.44 -22.73
C ASP A 225 35.64 21.22 -21.22
N VAL A 226 35.45 22.29 -20.44
CA VAL A 226 35.24 22.21 -19.00
C VAL A 226 34.00 23.01 -18.60
N GLU A 227 33.03 22.32 -18.06
CA GLU A 227 31.79 22.88 -17.52
C GLU A 227 31.66 22.62 -16.03
N LEU A 228 31.19 23.60 -15.29
CA LEU A 228 30.83 23.50 -13.86
C LEU A 228 29.33 23.66 -13.70
N THR A 229 28.69 22.63 -13.14
CA THR A 229 27.28 22.65 -12.77
C THR A 229 27.15 22.75 -11.25
N VAL A 230 26.34 23.71 -10.78
CA VAL A 230 25.97 23.85 -9.37
C VAL A 230 24.47 23.96 -9.24
N GLY A 231 23.85 23.03 -8.51
CA GLY A 231 22.40 23.01 -8.32
C GLY A 231 22.02 22.87 -6.84
N ALA A 232 20.79 23.33 -6.55
CA ALA A 232 20.14 23.15 -5.26
C ALA A 232 18.65 22.87 -5.43
N ARG A 233 18.11 22.08 -4.51
CA ARG A 233 16.67 21.78 -4.44
C ARG A 233 16.20 21.93 -3.00
N TYR A 234 15.09 22.64 -2.84
CA TYR A 234 14.28 22.66 -1.63
C TYR A 234 13.01 21.85 -1.90
N TYR A 235 12.58 21.02 -0.97
CA TYR A 235 11.32 20.32 -1.05
C TYR A 235 10.64 20.27 0.33
N ASP A 236 9.32 20.23 0.29
CA ASP A 236 8.42 20.06 1.41
C ASP A 236 7.49 18.90 1.08
N ILE A 237 7.41 17.92 1.97
CA ILE A 237 6.60 16.72 1.81
C ILE A 237 5.70 16.60 3.02
N ASP A 238 4.40 16.55 2.76
CA ASP A 238 3.36 16.32 3.76
C ASP A 238 2.75 14.95 3.49
N VAL A 239 2.83 14.06 4.48
CA VAL A 239 2.29 12.70 4.40
C VAL A 239 1.23 12.55 5.47
N ASP A 240 0.01 12.28 5.04
CA ASP A 240 -1.11 11.94 5.91
C ASP A 240 -1.47 10.47 5.76
N PHE A 241 -1.81 9.84 6.87
CA PHE A 241 -2.15 8.44 6.92
C PHE A 241 -3.37 8.23 7.80
N GLU A 242 -4.45 7.79 7.18
CA GLU A 242 -5.73 7.49 7.82
C GLU A 242 -6.05 6.01 7.67
N GLY A 243 -6.75 5.45 8.61
CA GLY A 243 -7.27 4.10 8.47
C GLY A 243 -7.15 3.23 9.69
N SER A 244 -7.31 1.94 9.51
CA SER A 244 -7.27 0.96 10.57
C SER A 244 -6.69 -0.37 10.10
N ALA A 245 -6.02 -1.04 11.04
CA ALA A 245 -5.59 -2.42 10.91
C ALA A 245 -6.12 -3.18 12.13
N ASN A 246 -6.99 -4.14 11.91
CA ASN A 246 -7.67 -4.86 12.98
C ASN A 246 -7.72 -6.36 12.75
N SER A 247 -7.65 -7.13 13.85
CA SER A 247 -7.95 -8.56 13.85
C SER A 247 -9.35 -8.84 14.41
N SER A 248 -9.94 -9.95 13.98
CA SER A 248 -11.17 -10.48 14.56
C SER A 248 -10.95 -11.22 15.88
N PHE A 249 -9.70 -11.30 16.34
CA PHE A 249 -9.37 -11.96 17.60
C PHE A 249 -9.75 -11.12 18.80
N LEU A 250 -10.18 -11.81 19.83
CA LEU A 250 -10.36 -11.22 21.14
C LEU A 250 -8.96 -10.89 21.71
N ASN A 251 -8.59 -9.64 21.71
CA ASN A 251 -7.40 -9.20 22.42
C ASN A 251 -7.71 -9.16 23.92
N GLY A 252 -7.42 -10.28 24.59
CA GLY A 252 -7.53 -10.42 26.02
C GLY A 252 -6.52 -9.55 26.75
N GLY A 253 -6.91 -8.35 27.09
CA GLY A 253 -6.19 -7.45 27.98
C GLY A 253 -7.17 -6.87 28.99
N GLY A 254 -7.37 -7.52 30.10
CA GLY A 254 -7.89 -7.02 31.36
C GLY A 254 -9.28 -6.41 31.42
N ASP A 255 -9.77 -5.78 30.43
CA ASP A 255 -11.08 -5.17 30.39
C ASP A 255 -11.69 -5.28 29.01
N VAL A 256 -12.75 -6.07 28.95
CA VAL A 256 -13.70 -6.08 27.87
C VAL A 256 -13.25 -6.79 26.60
N GLN A 257 -14.05 -7.72 26.22
CA GLN A 257 -14.11 -8.34 24.90
C GLN A 257 -13.95 -7.31 23.80
N ARG A 258 -12.79 -7.27 23.15
CA ARG A 258 -12.50 -6.38 22.04
C ARG A 258 -11.90 -7.16 20.88
N TYR A 259 -12.46 -6.96 19.70
CA TYR A 259 -11.81 -7.34 18.46
C TYR A 259 -10.72 -6.34 18.16
N GLY A 260 -9.47 -6.76 18.19
CA GLY A 260 -8.35 -5.93 17.86
C GLY A 260 -8.32 -4.59 18.61
N SER A 261 -7.34 -3.81 18.32
CA SER A 261 -7.30 -2.42 18.69
C SER A 261 -7.20 -1.57 17.42
N ASN A 262 -8.18 -0.74 17.19
CA ASN A 262 -8.08 0.26 16.16
C ASN A 262 -7.16 1.38 16.66
N LEU A 263 -5.87 1.23 16.41
CA LEU A 263 -4.89 2.24 16.82
C LEU A 263 -5.05 3.54 16.04
N SER A 264 -5.52 3.46 14.80
CA SER A 264 -5.78 4.64 13.98
C SER A 264 -6.82 5.57 14.60
N ALA A 265 -7.81 5.00 15.28
CA ALA A 265 -8.82 5.79 15.98
C ALA A 265 -8.25 6.64 17.13
N GLN A 266 -7.10 6.27 17.68
CA GLN A 266 -6.43 7.03 18.74
C GLN A 266 -5.61 8.20 18.20
N TYR A 267 -5.20 8.10 16.94
CA TYR A 267 -4.26 9.01 16.31
C TYR A 267 -4.85 9.77 15.13
N ALA A 268 -6.05 9.39 14.68
CA ALA A 268 -6.74 10.14 13.66
C ALA A 268 -7.00 11.57 14.15
N PRO A 269 -6.63 12.60 13.43
CA PRO A 269 -7.00 13.96 13.79
C PRO A 269 -8.54 14.08 13.78
N ASN A 270 -9.05 14.67 14.84
CA ASN A 270 -10.48 14.97 14.97
C ASN A 270 -10.94 16.01 13.93
#